data_21e231d3e1bc1c0d0fac33db5d9de96b
#
_entry.id   21e231d3e1bc1c0d0fac33db5d9de96b
#
_cell.length_a   1.000
_cell.length_b   1.000
_cell.length_c   1.000
_cell.angle_alpha   90.00
_cell.angle_beta   90.00
_cell.angle_gamma   90.00
#
_symmetry.space_group_name_H-M   'P 1'
#
loop_
_entity.id
_entity.type
_entity.pdbx_description
1 polymer ?
#
loop_
_entity_poly.entity_id
_entity_poly.type
_entity_poly.pdbx_seq_one_letter_code
_entity_poly.pdbx_strand_id
1 'polypeptide(L)'
;MADERDADLIIIGSGAGGGTLVRALAPSGLSILVLEWGDYLPREKANWQAEAVFHAHRYHTREHWRDGAGRLFQPVTGYHVGGNTKLYGAAVLRRRAEDFVPRRHVDGSTPHWPIGYAELSPYYDEAERWYCAHGQAGADSTEPPRGDYPWPPFAHEPYIAGVARQLEALGLHPFPLPLALDRDAAHPRQSPCIRCDTCDGFPCLLHAKGDAETCGVRPALKYANVHLLPGTRVQRLLTSADGTRVESVETLGPQGARRYRARVVVVAAGAVNSAALLLASANTRHPRGLANGSDQLGRNYMCHLNSACIAIDPRRRNPTVFQKTIAINDFYNDGGSADFPYPLGHIQNLGKVTPAILKAQRPILPWPLAQWAAQHSLDWWLTTEDLPRPDNRVSLDADGSIRLRYAPTNEAAHRRLVGRWKSILKQLGYPLVFTQRMGIEAVAHQVGTARFGTDPHHSVLDVNCKAHELDNLYVVDASFMPSIAAVNPSLTIMANALRVGAHLRQRFAQGDWHARIR
;
A
#
# COMPACT_ATOMS: atom_id res chain seq x y z
N MET A 1 -4.68 -34.29 -19.31
CA MET A 1 -4.08 -34.04 -17.98
C MET A 1 -3.48 -32.67 -18.02
N ALA A 2 -3.80 -31.80 -17.08
CA ALA A 2 -3.22 -30.46 -17.04
C ALA A 2 -1.71 -30.56 -16.79
N ASP A 3 -0.94 -29.76 -17.51
CA ASP A 3 0.51 -29.65 -17.39
C ASP A 3 0.85 -29.12 -15.99
N GLU A 4 1.32 -29.98 -15.10
CA GLU A 4 1.75 -29.61 -13.75
C GLU A 4 3.18 -29.07 -13.83
N ARG A 5 3.34 -27.76 -13.61
CA ARG A 5 4.68 -27.16 -13.58
C ARG A 5 5.17 -27.12 -12.14
N ASP A 6 6.23 -27.87 -11.85
CA ASP A 6 6.89 -27.84 -10.54
C ASP A 6 7.83 -26.63 -10.44
N ALA A 7 7.76 -25.92 -9.32
CA ALA A 7 8.65 -24.82 -8.99
C ALA A 7 9.16 -24.98 -7.54
N ASP A 8 10.29 -24.36 -7.22
CA ASP A 8 10.72 -24.26 -5.82
C ASP A 8 9.79 -23.33 -5.04
N LEU A 9 9.36 -22.24 -5.69
CA LEU A 9 8.55 -21.21 -5.08
C LEU A 9 7.44 -20.72 -6.01
N ILE A 10 6.22 -20.65 -5.51
CA ILE A 10 5.11 -19.92 -6.15
C ILE A 10 4.83 -18.65 -5.36
N ILE A 11 4.78 -17.51 -6.05
CA ILE A 11 4.36 -16.21 -5.50
C ILE A 11 3.03 -15.81 -6.14
N ILE A 12 2.00 -15.59 -5.31
CA ILE A 12 0.65 -15.24 -5.75
C ILE A 12 0.44 -13.74 -5.58
N GLY A 13 0.43 -13.00 -6.68
CA GLY A 13 0.38 -11.55 -6.74
C GLY A 13 1.76 -10.91 -6.92
N SER A 14 1.81 -9.86 -7.74
CA SER A 14 3.02 -9.15 -8.15
C SER A 14 3.10 -7.71 -7.63
N GLY A 15 2.27 -7.35 -6.65
CA GLY A 15 2.24 -6.03 -6.02
C GLY A 15 3.47 -5.73 -5.16
N ALA A 16 3.37 -4.73 -4.26
CA ALA A 16 4.49 -4.28 -3.41
C ALA A 16 5.24 -5.42 -2.70
N GLY A 17 4.52 -6.39 -2.13
CA GLY A 17 5.13 -7.56 -1.46
C GLY A 17 5.73 -8.55 -2.44
N GLY A 18 4.89 -9.11 -3.34
CA GLY A 18 5.30 -10.17 -4.27
C GLY A 18 6.35 -9.70 -5.29
N GLY A 19 6.20 -8.48 -5.84
CA GLY A 19 7.16 -7.90 -6.78
C GLY A 19 8.52 -7.61 -6.14
N THR A 20 8.55 -7.19 -4.87
CA THR A 20 9.80 -7.03 -4.13
C THR A 20 10.44 -8.38 -3.81
N LEU A 21 9.61 -9.34 -3.34
CA LEU A 21 10.11 -10.67 -2.97
C LEU A 21 10.71 -11.41 -4.16
N VAL A 22 10.05 -11.40 -5.33
CA VAL A 22 10.59 -12.08 -6.52
C VAL A 22 11.94 -11.50 -6.93
N ARG A 23 12.12 -10.17 -6.88
CA ARG A 23 13.42 -9.54 -7.14
C ARG A 23 14.47 -9.98 -6.13
N ALA A 24 14.12 -10.04 -4.84
CA ALA A 24 15.04 -10.46 -3.78
C ALA A 24 15.52 -11.90 -3.95
N LEU A 25 14.65 -12.77 -4.47
CA LEU A 25 14.94 -14.20 -4.62
C LEU A 25 15.46 -14.59 -6.01
N ALA A 26 15.28 -13.77 -7.03
CA ALA A 26 15.73 -14.07 -8.40
C ALA A 26 17.20 -14.51 -8.51
N PRO A 27 18.18 -13.87 -7.79
CA PRO A 27 19.57 -14.28 -7.85
C PRO A 27 19.88 -15.64 -7.18
N SER A 28 18.94 -16.24 -6.46
CA SER A 28 19.19 -17.47 -5.68
C SER A 28 19.30 -18.74 -6.54
N GLY A 29 18.89 -18.69 -7.82
CA GLY A 29 18.81 -19.85 -8.70
C GLY A 29 17.59 -20.75 -8.45
N LEU A 30 16.74 -20.45 -7.44
CA LEU A 30 15.48 -21.16 -7.20
C LEU A 30 14.54 -20.96 -8.39
N SER A 31 13.84 -22.02 -8.82
CA SER A 31 12.76 -21.92 -9.81
C SER A 31 11.57 -21.20 -9.19
N ILE A 32 11.24 -20.00 -9.71
CA ILE A 32 10.20 -19.13 -9.17
C ILE A 32 9.10 -18.91 -10.21
N LEU A 33 7.86 -19.22 -9.83
CA LEU A 33 6.67 -18.94 -10.60
C LEU A 33 5.85 -17.85 -9.93
N VAL A 34 5.63 -16.73 -10.61
CA VAL A 34 4.76 -15.65 -10.16
C VAL A 34 3.42 -15.76 -10.88
N LEU A 35 2.34 -15.85 -10.12
CA LEU A 35 0.96 -15.89 -10.63
C LEU A 35 0.30 -14.54 -10.36
N GLU A 36 -0.07 -13.81 -11.42
CA GLU A 36 -0.74 -12.51 -11.31
C GLU A 36 -2.10 -12.57 -11.98
N TRP A 37 -3.15 -12.16 -11.25
CA TRP A 37 -4.51 -12.16 -11.79
C TRP A 37 -4.67 -11.19 -12.96
N GLY A 38 -4.09 -9.99 -12.82
CA GLY A 38 -4.13 -8.98 -13.88
C GLY A 38 -3.08 -9.15 -14.95
N ASP A 39 -3.21 -8.35 -16.00
CA ASP A 39 -2.20 -8.21 -17.05
C ASP A 39 -1.35 -6.96 -16.82
N TYR A 40 -0.36 -6.72 -17.67
CA TYR A 40 0.36 -5.46 -17.68
C TYR A 40 -0.59 -4.30 -17.92
N LEU A 41 -0.42 -3.23 -17.14
CA LEU A 41 -1.19 -2.01 -17.35
C LEU A 41 -0.75 -1.38 -18.68
N PRO A 42 -1.70 -1.12 -19.62
CA PRO A 42 -1.35 -0.62 -20.94
C PRO A 42 -0.73 0.78 -20.90
N ARG A 43 0.29 1.04 -21.71
CA ARG A 43 0.87 2.38 -21.92
C ARG A 43 0.09 3.10 -23.01
N GLU A 44 -0.78 3.99 -22.60
CA GLU A 44 -1.69 4.68 -23.53
C GLU A 44 -1.98 6.11 -23.03
N LYS A 45 -2.42 7.00 -23.93
CA LYS A 45 -2.74 8.39 -23.59
C LYS A 45 -3.77 8.51 -22.47
N ALA A 46 -4.67 7.54 -22.33
CA ALA A 46 -5.68 7.48 -21.27
C ALA A 46 -5.07 7.40 -19.86
N ASN A 47 -3.82 6.95 -19.70
CA ASN A 47 -3.12 6.95 -18.41
C ASN A 47 -3.03 8.34 -17.77
N TRP A 48 -3.03 9.40 -18.57
CA TRP A 48 -2.94 10.80 -18.13
C TRP A 48 -4.24 11.57 -18.26
N GLN A 49 -5.35 10.89 -18.52
CA GLN A 49 -6.68 11.51 -18.64
C GLN A 49 -7.49 11.27 -17.37
N ALA A 50 -7.78 12.33 -16.62
CA ALA A 50 -8.55 12.25 -15.38
C ALA A 50 -9.93 11.61 -15.58
N GLU A 51 -10.55 11.83 -16.73
CA GLU A 51 -11.83 11.20 -17.11
C GLU A 51 -11.70 9.68 -17.16
N ALA A 52 -10.64 9.15 -17.81
CA ALA A 52 -10.42 7.72 -17.90
C ALA A 52 -10.07 7.09 -16.54
N VAL A 53 -9.25 7.80 -15.74
CA VAL A 53 -8.72 7.27 -14.48
C VAL A 53 -9.76 7.37 -13.35
N PHE A 54 -10.36 8.54 -13.12
CA PHE A 54 -11.17 8.82 -11.93
C PHE A 54 -12.70 8.79 -12.19
N HIS A 55 -13.15 8.93 -13.43
CA HIS A 55 -14.57 8.87 -13.76
C HIS A 55 -14.95 7.52 -14.35
N ALA A 56 -14.27 7.10 -15.42
CA ALA A 56 -14.53 5.82 -16.08
C ALA A 56 -13.92 4.61 -15.33
N HIS A 57 -13.09 4.84 -14.31
CA HIS A 57 -12.40 3.80 -13.53
C HIS A 57 -11.71 2.74 -14.41
N ARG A 58 -11.11 3.17 -15.54
CA ARG A 58 -10.57 2.29 -16.59
C ARG A 58 -9.56 1.27 -16.07
N TYR A 59 -8.79 1.62 -15.04
CA TYR A 59 -7.70 0.81 -14.49
C TYR A 59 -8.05 0.15 -13.16
N HIS A 60 -9.26 0.31 -12.67
CA HIS A 60 -9.73 -0.38 -11.48
C HIS A 60 -10.40 -1.70 -11.85
N THR A 61 -10.47 -2.64 -10.89
CA THR A 61 -11.24 -3.87 -11.07
C THR A 61 -12.72 -3.55 -11.30
N ARG A 62 -13.38 -4.41 -12.06
CA ARG A 62 -14.85 -4.40 -12.19
C ARG A 62 -15.53 -5.26 -11.12
N GLU A 63 -14.76 -5.89 -10.27
CA GLU A 63 -15.28 -6.68 -9.15
C GLU A 63 -16.02 -5.79 -8.16
N HIS A 64 -17.06 -6.33 -7.55
CA HIS A 64 -17.80 -5.67 -6.48
C HIS A 64 -17.69 -6.48 -5.21
N TRP A 65 -17.43 -5.81 -4.12
CA TRP A 65 -17.50 -6.39 -2.79
C TRP A 65 -18.77 -5.96 -2.08
N ARG A 66 -19.15 -6.66 -1.01
CA ARG A 66 -20.26 -6.27 -0.15
C ARG A 66 -19.74 -5.62 1.13
N ASP A 67 -20.36 -4.55 1.57
CA ASP A 67 -20.10 -3.99 2.90
C ASP A 67 -20.78 -4.82 4.01
N GLY A 68 -20.63 -4.42 5.27
CA GLY A 68 -21.25 -5.08 6.42
C GLY A 68 -22.79 -5.11 6.37
N ALA A 69 -23.43 -4.19 5.66
CA ALA A 69 -24.87 -4.13 5.44
C ALA A 69 -25.33 -4.90 4.17
N GLY A 70 -24.40 -5.49 3.42
CA GLY A 70 -24.68 -6.23 2.19
C GLY A 70 -24.77 -5.36 0.93
N ARG A 71 -24.49 -4.06 1.00
CA ARG A 71 -24.49 -3.15 -0.15
C ARG A 71 -23.24 -3.40 -0.98
N LEU A 72 -23.42 -3.42 -2.31
CA LEU A 72 -22.31 -3.55 -3.26
C LEU A 72 -21.51 -2.25 -3.35
N PHE A 73 -20.19 -2.36 -3.39
CA PHE A 73 -19.30 -1.27 -3.73
C PHE A 73 -18.12 -1.78 -4.58
N GLN A 74 -17.59 -0.93 -5.44
CA GLN A 74 -16.39 -1.23 -6.23
C GLN A 74 -15.17 -0.81 -5.41
N PRO A 75 -14.24 -1.73 -5.09
CA PRO A 75 -13.03 -1.38 -4.33
C PRO A 75 -12.03 -0.62 -5.20
N VAL A 76 -11.22 0.25 -4.58
CA VAL A 76 -10.04 0.84 -5.20
C VAL A 76 -8.92 -0.20 -5.25
N THR A 77 -9.06 -1.14 -6.16
CA THR A 77 -8.09 -2.21 -6.39
C THR A 77 -7.88 -2.35 -7.89
N GLY A 78 -6.62 -2.37 -8.32
CA GLY A 78 -6.24 -2.67 -9.71
C GLY A 78 -5.53 -4.00 -9.75
N TYR A 79 -6.03 -4.92 -10.58
CA TYR A 79 -5.35 -6.18 -10.88
C TYR A 79 -4.43 -5.96 -12.06
N HIS A 80 -3.15 -5.72 -11.74
CA HIS A 80 -2.11 -5.45 -12.74
C HIS A 80 -0.79 -6.07 -12.28
N VAL A 81 0.08 -6.40 -13.20
CA VAL A 81 1.49 -6.63 -12.87
C VAL A 81 2.04 -5.39 -12.18
N GLY A 82 2.48 -5.54 -10.92
CA GLY A 82 2.82 -4.43 -10.03
C GLY A 82 1.71 -4.01 -9.05
N GLY A 83 0.49 -4.56 -9.19
CA GLY A 83 -0.64 -4.31 -8.27
C GLY A 83 -0.98 -2.83 -8.12
N ASN A 84 -1.49 -2.46 -6.95
CA ASN A 84 -1.90 -1.07 -6.64
C ASN A 84 -0.74 -0.06 -6.68
N THR A 85 0.53 -0.49 -6.70
CA THR A 85 1.67 0.45 -6.86
C THR A 85 1.69 1.12 -8.23
N LYS A 86 0.98 0.60 -9.21
CA LYS A 86 0.81 1.25 -10.52
C LYS A 86 0.06 2.57 -10.43
N LEU A 87 -0.86 2.69 -9.46
CA LEU A 87 -1.75 3.83 -9.28
C LEU A 87 -1.40 4.68 -8.04
N TYR A 88 -0.49 4.25 -7.17
CA TYR A 88 -0.17 4.96 -5.94
C TYR A 88 0.53 6.31 -6.19
N GLY A 89 0.54 7.17 -5.17
CA GLY A 89 1.16 8.49 -5.27
C GLY A 89 2.66 8.51 -4.98
N ALA A 90 3.31 7.35 -4.95
CA ALA A 90 4.75 7.17 -4.75
C ALA A 90 5.33 7.75 -3.44
N ALA A 91 4.51 8.11 -2.45
CA ALA A 91 5.01 8.53 -1.14
C ALA A 91 5.51 7.31 -0.36
N VAL A 92 6.77 7.38 0.12
CA VAL A 92 7.49 6.25 0.73
C VAL A 92 8.12 6.67 2.05
N LEU A 93 7.31 6.68 3.11
CA LEU A 93 7.75 7.02 4.45
C LEU A 93 8.03 5.74 5.25
N ARG A 94 9.09 5.77 6.08
CA ARG A 94 9.33 4.74 7.09
C ARG A 94 8.33 4.89 8.23
N ARG A 95 8.00 3.80 8.91
CA ARG A 95 7.35 3.86 10.21
C ARG A 95 8.27 4.50 11.25
N ARG A 96 7.68 5.16 12.24
CA ARG A 96 8.40 5.69 13.39
C ARG A 96 8.70 4.55 14.37
N ALA A 97 9.68 4.71 15.24
CA ALA A 97 10.01 3.70 16.24
C ALA A 97 8.80 3.41 17.16
N GLU A 98 8.02 4.45 17.45
CA GLU A 98 6.81 4.39 18.28
C GLU A 98 5.66 3.62 17.62
N ASP A 99 5.68 3.43 16.29
CA ASP A 99 4.64 2.65 15.58
C ASP A 99 4.78 1.14 15.80
N PHE A 100 5.89 0.69 16.40
CA PHE A 100 6.16 -0.73 16.70
C PHE A 100 5.81 -1.13 18.13
N VAL A 101 5.48 -0.17 18.98
CA VAL A 101 5.09 -0.40 20.39
C VAL A 101 3.64 0.01 20.63
N PRO A 102 3.01 -0.47 21.72
CA PRO A 102 1.66 -0.06 22.04
C PRO A 102 1.56 1.46 22.21
N ARG A 103 0.65 2.06 21.49
CA ARG A 103 0.42 3.50 21.49
C ARG A 103 -1.04 3.81 21.80
N ARG A 104 -1.26 4.69 22.75
CA ARG A 104 -2.60 5.10 23.17
C ARG A 104 -3.21 6.08 22.16
N HIS A 105 -4.44 5.79 21.75
CA HIS A 105 -5.30 6.63 20.92
C HIS A 105 -6.61 6.93 21.65
N VAL A 106 -7.44 7.79 21.05
CA VAL A 106 -8.73 8.16 21.67
C VAL A 106 -9.69 6.97 21.80
N ASP A 107 -9.70 6.05 20.83
CA ASP A 107 -10.61 4.90 20.79
C ASP A 107 -9.95 3.57 21.19
N GLY A 108 -8.72 3.59 21.72
CA GLY A 108 -8.02 2.38 22.13
C GLY A 108 -6.51 2.48 22.07
N SER A 109 -5.85 1.38 21.74
CA SER A 109 -4.39 1.31 21.63
C SER A 109 -3.98 0.43 20.48
N THR A 110 -2.85 0.77 19.82
CA THR A 110 -2.21 -0.14 18.86
C THR A 110 -1.57 -1.34 19.59
N PRO A 111 -1.52 -2.51 18.98
CA PRO A 111 -0.81 -3.66 19.53
C PRO A 111 0.71 -3.50 19.42
N HIS A 112 1.45 -4.27 20.22
CA HIS A 112 2.88 -4.44 20.05
C HIS A 112 3.19 -5.21 18.74
N TRP A 113 4.18 -4.76 17.98
CA TRP A 113 4.74 -5.53 16.87
C TRP A 113 5.73 -6.57 17.39
N PRO A 114 5.81 -7.78 16.80
CA PRO A 114 6.76 -8.80 17.22
C PRO A 114 8.21 -8.49 16.83
N ILE A 115 8.43 -7.45 16.04
CA ILE A 115 9.74 -6.95 15.60
C ILE A 115 9.79 -5.43 15.80
N GLY A 116 10.98 -4.88 15.97
CA GLY A 116 11.16 -3.43 16.15
C GLY A 116 11.65 -2.72 14.88
N TYR A 117 11.75 -1.37 14.96
CA TYR A 117 12.29 -0.56 13.88
C TYR A 117 13.70 -0.99 13.44
N ALA A 118 14.58 -1.28 14.41
CA ALA A 118 15.96 -1.66 14.13
C ALA A 118 16.09 -2.91 13.25
N GLU A 119 15.15 -3.86 13.40
CA GLU A 119 15.13 -5.09 12.58
C GLU A 119 14.69 -4.80 11.13
N LEU A 120 13.79 -3.85 10.91
CA LEU A 120 13.35 -3.45 9.56
C LEU A 120 14.26 -2.41 8.90
N SER A 121 15.04 -1.65 9.66
CA SER A 121 15.87 -0.53 9.17
C SER A 121 16.75 -0.89 7.96
N PRO A 122 17.57 -1.99 7.98
CA PRO A 122 18.41 -2.35 6.83
C PRO A 122 17.57 -2.70 5.58
N TYR A 123 16.38 -3.23 5.75
CA TYR A 123 15.48 -3.54 4.64
C TYR A 123 14.75 -2.31 4.12
N TYR A 124 14.52 -1.30 4.95
CA TYR A 124 14.10 0.03 4.48
C TYR A 124 15.17 0.65 3.60
N ASP A 125 16.44 0.64 4.00
CA ASP A 125 17.56 1.15 3.21
C ASP A 125 17.63 0.46 1.83
N GLU A 126 17.44 -0.85 1.79
CA GLU A 126 17.45 -1.61 0.54
C GLU A 126 16.22 -1.30 -0.33
N ALA A 127 15.02 -1.24 0.26
CA ALA A 127 13.80 -0.91 -0.45
C ALA A 127 13.85 0.50 -1.06
N GLU A 128 14.35 1.49 -0.31
CA GLU A 128 14.53 2.86 -0.79
C GLU A 128 15.47 2.94 -2.01
N ARG A 129 16.57 2.18 -1.98
CA ARG A 129 17.46 2.08 -3.15
C ARG A 129 16.76 1.46 -4.35
N TRP A 130 16.01 0.37 -4.14
CA TRP A 130 15.37 -0.33 -5.25
C TRP A 130 14.24 0.46 -5.90
N TYR A 131 13.52 1.24 -5.11
CA TYR A 131 12.36 1.98 -5.55
C TYR A 131 12.64 3.46 -5.83
N CYS A 132 13.90 3.85 -5.94
CA CYS A 132 14.34 5.22 -6.25
C CYS A 132 13.75 6.25 -5.29
N ALA A 133 13.88 6.01 -3.98
CA ALA A 133 13.37 6.93 -2.97
C ALA A 133 14.23 8.19 -2.86
N HIS A 134 13.61 9.33 -3.09
CA HIS A 134 14.17 10.66 -2.89
C HIS A 134 13.69 11.21 -1.55
N GLY A 135 14.58 11.81 -0.77
CA GLY A 135 14.22 12.41 0.52
C GLY A 135 15.40 13.14 1.18
N GLN A 136 15.16 13.63 2.38
CA GLN A 136 16.17 14.32 3.21
C GLN A 136 16.11 13.74 4.62
N ALA A 137 17.14 13.03 5.02
CA ALA A 137 17.25 12.46 6.37
C ALA A 137 17.28 13.58 7.42
N GLY A 138 16.58 13.38 8.54
CA GLY A 138 16.50 14.32 9.64
C GLY A 138 15.65 15.57 9.39
N ALA A 139 15.01 15.70 8.23
CA ALA A 139 14.08 16.83 7.96
C ALA A 139 12.72 16.64 8.67
N ASP A 140 12.30 15.40 8.89
CA ASP A 140 11.14 15.05 9.69
C ASP A 140 11.56 14.73 11.12
N SER A 141 11.19 15.57 12.08
CA SER A 141 11.55 15.39 13.51
C SER A 141 10.98 14.11 14.14
N THR A 142 9.99 13.49 13.50
CA THR A 142 9.39 12.22 13.96
C THR A 142 10.07 11.00 13.35
N GLU A 143 10.94 11.17 12.35
CA GLU A 143 11.63 10.07 11.70
C GLU A 143 12.68 9.46 12.63
N PRO A 144 12.75 8.12 12.77
CA PRO A 144 13.81 7.48 13.54
C PRO A 144 15.19 7.78 12.95
N PRO A 145 16.27 7.72 13.74
CA PRO A 145 17.63 7.84 13.23
C PRO A 145 17.88 6.87 12.08
N ARG A 146 18.45 7.37 10.99
CA ARG A 146 18.70 6.65 9.74
C ARG A 146 19.90 7.21 9.00
N GLY A 147 20.43 6.48 8.02
CA GLY A 147 21.36 7.00 7.02
C GLY A 147 20.65 7.89 5.99
N ASP A 148 21.45 8.49 5.09
CA ASP A 148 20.92 9.35 4.01
C ASP A 148 20.00 8.57 3.06
N TYR A 149 19.09 9.32 2.44
CA TYR A 149 18.32 8.80 1.31
C TYR A 149 19.23 8.53 0.11
N PRO A 150 18.89 7.55 -0.74
CA PRO A 150 19.71 7.25 -1.94
C PRO A 150 19.82 8.43 -2.90
N TRP A 151 18.81 9.29 -2.95
CA TRP A 151 18.75 10.48 -3.80
C TRP A 151 18.22 11.69 -3.05
N PRO A 152 18.66 12.92 -3.44
CA PRO A 152 18.22 14.17 -2.79
C PRO A 152 16.71 14.36 -2.97
N PRO A 153 16.06 15.16 -2.10
CA PRO A 153 14.63 15.40 -2.16
C PRO A 153 14.25 16.16 -3.44
N PHE A 154 12.98 16.02 -3.83
CA PHE A 154 12.41 16.84 -4.89
C PHE A 154 12.34 18.31 -4.43
N ALA A 155 12.99 19.21 -5.19
CA ALA A 155 12.92 20.63 -4.92
C ALA A 155 11.48 21.13 -5.08
N HIS A 156 11.04 21.97 -4.13
CA HIS A 156 9.77 22.66 -4.21
C HIS A 156 9.75 23.66 -5.37
N GLU A 157 8.64 23.72 -6.09
CA GLU A 157 8.41 24.84 -7.01
C GLU A 157 8.19 26.15 -6.21
N PRO A 158 8.42 27.32 -6.80
CA PRO A 158 8.47 28.60 -6.06
C PRO A 158 7.25 28.87 -5.18
N TYR A 159 6.05 28.54 -5.67
CA TYR A 159 4.82 28.71 -4.89
C TYR A 159 4.83 27.81 -3.65
N ILE A 160 5.17 26.54 -3.81
CA ILE A 160 5.22 25.57 -2.72
C ILE A 160 6.34 25.90 -1.73
N ALA A 161 7.50 26.36 -2.20
CA ALA A 161 8.57 26.87 -1.33
C ALA A 161 8.09 28.08 -0.50
N GLY A 162 7.25 28.95 -1.08
CA GLY A 162 6.59 30.02 -0.36
C GLY A 162 5.66 29.54 0.74
N VAL A 163 4.88 28.49 0.45
CA VAL A 163 3.98 27.84 1.44
C VAL A 163 4.79 27.22 2.58
N ALA A 164 5.91 26.53 2.28
CA ALA A 164 6.77 25.95 3.31
C ALA A 164 7.26 27.02 4.29
N ARG A 165 7.83 28.13 3.80
CA ARG A 165 8.27 29.25 4.66
C ARG A 165 7.14 29.86 5.49
N GLN A 166 5.91 29.93 4.95
CA GLN A 166 4.78 30.45 5.70
C GLN A 166 4.36 29.48 6.83
N LEU A 167 4.44 28.17 6.60
CA LEU A 167 4.20 27.15 7.62
C LEU A 167 5.26 27.20 8.72
N GLU A 168 6.55 27.37 8.35
CA GLU A 168 7.65 27.57 9.28
C GLU A 168 7.44 28.82 10.15
N ALA A 169 6.98 29.93 9.55
CA ALA A 169 6.67 31.18 10.27
C ALA A 169 5.50 31.00 11.28
N LEU A 170 4.66 29.99 11.11
CA LEU A 170 3.62 29.61 12.07
C LEU A 170 4.13 28.58 13.12
N GLY A 171 5.42 28.25 13.11
CA GLY A 171 6.05 27.31 14.04
C GLY A 171 5.80 25.83 13.69
N LEU A 172 5.44 25.53 12.43
CA LEU A 172 5.34 24.17 11.93
C LEU A 172 6.64 23.74 11.25
N HIS A 173 6.83 22.43 11.10
CA HIS A 173 8.05 21.83 10.56
C HIS A 173 7.76 21.08 9.25
N PRO A 174 7.48 21.81 8.14
CA PRO A 174 7.30 21.16 6.84
C PRO A 174 8.61 20.54 6.38
N PHE A 175 8.52 19.32 5.86
CA PHE A 175 9.68 18.61 5.33
C PHE A 175 9.43 18.10 3.91
N PRO A 176 10.52 17.86 3.12
CA PRO A 176 10.39 17.29 1.79
C PRO A 176 9.76 15.90 1.87
N LEU A 177 8.59 15.71 1.24
CA LEU A 177 7.90 14.42 1.19
C LEU A 177 8.77 13.37 0.47
N PRO A 178 9.13 12.25 1.10
CA PRO A 178 9.87 11.19 0.43
C PRO A 178 9.07 10.57 -0.70
N LEU A 179 9.66 10.51 -1.91
CA LEU A 179 9.00 10.05 -3.13
C LEU A 179 9.83 9.01 -3.88
N ALA A 180 9.18 7.91 -4.25
CA ALA A 180 9.75 6.83 -5.07
C ALA A 180 9.54 7.13 -6.55
N LEU A 181 10.43 7.93 -7.14
CA LEU A 181 10.37 8.36 -8.55
C LEU A 181 11.77 8.34 -9.15
N ASP A 182 11.94 7.73 -10.31
CA ASP A 182 13.21 7.72 -11.04
C ASP A 182 13.50 9.10 -11.64
N ARG A 183 14.25 9.92 -10.89
CA ARG A 183 14.59 11.29 -11.25
C ARG A 183 16.08 11.57 -11.11
N ASP A 184 16.71 11.94 -12.22
CA ASP A 184 18.03 12.53 -12.21
C ASP A 184 17.89 14.06 -12.17
N ALA A 185 18.18 14.66 -11.02
CA ALA A 185 18.11 16.11 -10.83
C ALA A 185 19.30 16.85 -11.50
N ALA A 186 20.45 16.17 -11.69
CA ALA A 186 21.62 16.73 -12.35
C ALA A 186 21.42 16.80 -13.87
N HIS A 187 20.69 15.84 -14.45
CA HIS A 187 20.40 15.77 -15.88
C HIS A 187 18.88 15.75 -16.16
N PRO A 188 18.14 16.84 -15.87
CA PRO A 188 16.67 16.86 -15.91
C PRO A 188 16.06 16.51 -17.27
N ARG A 189 16.77 16.77 -18.36
CA ARG A 189 16.31 16.48 -19.75
C ARG A 189 16.41 14.99 -20.11
N GLN A 190 17.28 14.23 -19.43
CA GLN A 190 17.49 12.80 -19.62
C GLN A 190 16.75 11.98 -18.56
N SER A 191 16.21 12.64 -17.57
CA SER A 191 15.50 12.00 -16.47
C SER A 191 14.20 11.35 -16.93
N PRO A 192 13.91 10.09 -16.52
CA PRO A 192 12.62 9.45 -16.79
C PRO A 192 11.43 10.24 -16.21
N CYS A 193 11.55 10.73 -14.97
CA CYS A 193 10.51 11.54 -14.34
C CYS A 193 10.57 13.00 -14.79
N ILE A 194 9.52 13.48 -15.45
CA ILE A 194 9.39 14.85 -15.96
C ILE A 194 8.69 15.81 -15.00
N ARG A 195 8.28 15.35 -13.79
CA ARG A 195 7.52 16.12 -12.80
C ARG A 195 6.18 16.63 -13.37
N CYS A 196 5.39 15.73 -13.93
CA CYS A 196 4.05 16.03 -14.47
C CYS A 196 3.01 16.24 -13.36
N ASP A 197 1.85 16.77 -13.73
CA ASP A 197 0.68 16.94 -12.86
C ASP A 197 -0.20 15.68 -12.74
N THR A 198 0.16 14.60 -13.44
CA THR A 198 -0.57 13.32 -13.49
C THR A 198 0.18 12.20 -12.76
N CYS A 199 0.70 12.46 -11.56
CA CYS A 199 1.45 11.49 -10.77
C CYS A 199 0.57 10.76 -9.74
N ASP A 200 -0.24 11.50 -8.98
CA ASP A 200 -0.99 10.98 -7.84
C ASP A 200 -2.31 10.32 -8.29
N GLY A 201 -2.42 9.01 -8.09
CA GLY A 201 -3.58 8.22 -8.55
C GLY A 201 -3.58 7.84 -10.03
N PHE A 202 -2.65 8.34 -10.83
CA PHE A 202 -2.54 8.00 -12.25
C PHE A 202 -1.50 6.90 -12.50
N PRO A 203 -1.68 6.05 -13.52
CA PRO A 203 -0.60 5.22 -14.05
C PRO A 203 0.52 6.09 -14.64
N CYS A 204 1.77 5.74 -14.40
CA CYS A 204 2.90 6.48 -14.97
C CYS A 204 3.16 6.05 -16.42
N LEU A 205 2.87 6.92 -17.39
CA LEU A 205 3.11 6.64 -18.82
C LEU A 205 4.60 6.46 -19.16
N LEU A 206 5.49 7.04 -18.34
CA LEU A 206 6.93 7.04 -18.58
C LEU A 206 7.70 5.93 -17.85
N HIS A 207 7.01 5.09 -17.06
CA HIS A 207 7.64 4.11 -16.15
C HIS A 207 8.67 4.71 -15.19
N ALA A 208 8.52 5.99 -14.86
CA ALA A 208 9.38 6.69 -13.92
C ALA A 208 8.93 6.56 -12.46
N LYS A 209 7.74 6.02 -12.22
CA LYS A 209 7.27 5.74 -10.87
C LYS A 209 7.95 4.48 -10.36
N GLY A 210 8.49 4.54 -9.12
CA GLY A 210 9.08 3.40 -8.43
C GLY A 210 8.00 2.39 -8.01
N ASP A 211 7.36 1.74 -8.96
CA ASP A 211 6.33 0.73 -8.73
C ASP A 211 6.88 -0.70 -8.77
N ALA A 212 6.11 -1.66 -8.26
CA ALA A 212 6.55 -3.04 -8.12
C ALA A 212 6.76 -3.77 -9.47
N GLU A 213 6.10 -3.35 -10.55
CA GLU A 213 6.44 -3.85 -11.89
C GLU A 213 7.82 -3.38 -12.30
N THR A 214 8.03 -2.05 -12.28
CA THR A 214 9.24 -1.40 -12.80
C THR A 214 10.47 -1.76 -11.96
N CYS A 215 10.34 -1.72 -10.64
CA CYS A 215 11.45 -1.90 -9.70
C CYS A 215 11.58 -3.33 -9.16
N GLY A 216 10.53 -4.13 -9.22
CA GLY A 216 10.51 -5.51 -8.70
C GLY A 216 10.50 -6.56 -9.82
N VAL A 217 9.36 -6.69 -10.49
CA VAL A 217 9.09 -7.77 -11.44
C VAL A 217 10.01 -7.73 -12.67
N ARG A 218 10.14 -6.58 -13.34
CA ARG A 218 10.97 -6.46 -14.55
C ARG A 218 12.44 -6.80 -14.32
N PRO A 219 13.10 -6.34 -13.24
CA PRO A 219 14.44 -6.79 -12.90
C PRO A 219 14.53 -8.29 -12.63
N ALA A 220 13.54 -8.88 -11.95
CA ALA A 220 13.51 -10.31 -11.65
C ALA A 220 13.39 -11.17 -12.92
N LEU A 221 12.58 -10.74 -13.90
CA LEU A 221 12.39 -11.46 -15.17
C LEU A 221 13.64 -11.51 -16.08
N LYS A 222 14.72 -10.81 -15.71
CA LYS A 222 16.02 -10.96 -16.40
C LYS A 222 16.72 -12.26 -16.03
N TYR A 223 16.28 -12.95 -14.98
CA TYR A 223 16.82 -14.22 -14.53
C TYR A 223 16.02 -15.37 -15.15
N ALA A 224 16.71 -16.33 -15.75
CA ALA A 224 16.08 -17.45 -16.47
C ALA A 224 15.25 -18.38 -15.58
N ASN A 225 15.49 -18.38 -14.26
CA ASN A 225 14.77 -19.16 -13.26
C ASN A 225 13.48 -18.50 -12.77
N VAL A 226 13.12 -17.32 -13.28
CA VAL A 226 11.91 -16.58 -12.88
C VAL A 226 10.90 -16.55 -14.03
N HIS A 227 9.68 -16.99 -13.76
CA HIS A 227 8.58 -16.96 -14.70
C HIS A 227 7.38 -16.21 -14.12
N LEU A 228 6.73 -15.38 -14.95
CA LEU A 228 5.48 -14.69 -14.62
C LEU A 228 4.36 -15.20 -15.54
N LEU A 229 3.22 -15.54 -14.94
CA LEU A 229 1.98 -15.83 -15.65
C LEU A 229 0.94 -14.73 -15.33
N PRO A 230 0.84 -13.69 -16.15
CA PRO A 230 -0.21 -12.68 -16.04
C PRO A 230 -1.55 -13.26 -16.51
N GLY A 231 -2.66 -12.61 -16.14
CA GLY A 231 -4.01 -13.07 -16.46
C GLY A 231 -4.39 -14.37 -15.76
N THR A 232 -3.66 -14.78 -14.71
CA THR A 232 -3.82 -16.08 -14.04
C THR A 232 -4.31 -15.88 -12.60
N ARG A 233 -5.62 -16.08 -12.40
CA ARG A 233 -6.25 -16.00 -11.07
C ARG A 233 -6.04 -17.28 -10.30
N VAL A 234 -5.48 -17.20 -9.11
CA VAL A 234 -5.48 -18.30 -8.14
C VAL A 234 -6.85 -18.37 -7.47
N GLN A 235 -7.46 -19.56 -7.50
CA GLN A 235 -8.79 -19.81 -6.95
C GLN A 235 -8.74 -20.50 -5.59
N ARG A 236 -7.83 -21.44 -5.41
CA ARG A 236 -7.69 -22.23 -4.18
C ARG A 236 -6.26 -22.73 -3.99
N LEU A 237 -5.90 -22.94 -2.72
CA LEU A 237 -4.73 -23.69 -2.29
C LEU A 237 -5.19 -25.06 -1.78
N LEU A 238 -4.59 -26.12 -2.27
CA LEU A 238 -4.87 -27.49 -1.83
C LEU A 238 -3.77 -27.97 -0.89
N THR A 239 -4.17 -28.64 0.19
CA THR A 239 -3.23 -29.16 1.19
C THR A 239 -2.92 -30.63 0.97
N SER A 240 -1.80 -31.08 1.53
CA SER A 240 -1.50 -32.50 1.77
C SER A 240 -2.61 -33.17 2.59
N ALA A 241 -2.67 -34.49 2.53
CA ALA A 241 -3.71 -35.30 3.20
C ALA A 241 -3.73 -35.07 4.72
N ASP A 242 -2.56 -34.83 5.34
CA ASP A 242 -2.42 -34.50 6.77
C ASP A 242 -2.78 -33.04 7.09
N GLY A 243 -2.90 -32.17 6.07
CA GLY A 243 -3.24 -30.76 6.23
C GLY A 243 -2.08 -29.85 6.62
N THR A 244 -0.84 -30.35 6.74
CA THR A 244 0.29 -29.58 7.26
C THR A 244 1.00 -28.71 6.22
N ARG A 245 0.75 -28.92 4.93
CA ARG A 245 1.44 -28.23 3.83
C ARG A 245 0.47 -27.87 2.71
N VAL A 246 0.73 -26.78 2.02
CA VAL A 246 0.14 -26.51 0.70
C VAL A 246 0.85 -27.40 -0.32
N GLU A 247 0.12 -28.27 -0.98
CA GLU A 247 0.62 -29.20 -1.99
C GLU A 247 0.55 -28.61 -3.39
N SER A 248 -0.55 -27.90 -3.70
CA SER A 248 -0.74 -27.31 -5.02
C SER A 248 -1.65 -26.08 -5.00
N VAL A 249 -1.56 -25.31 -6.07
CA VAL A 249 -2.29 -24.06 -6.31
C VAL A 249 -3.19 -24.23 -7.53
N GLU A 250 -4.51 -24.12 -7.35
CA GLU A 250 -5.49 -24.15 -8.44
C GLU A 250 -5.68 -22.77 -9.03
N THR A 251 -5.62 -22.68 -10.36
CA THR A 251 -5.68 -21.43 -11.09
C THR A 251 -6.70 -21.49 -12.23
N LEU A 252 -7.17 -20.31 -12.61
CA LEU A 252 -7.91 -20.09 -13.85
C LEU A 252 -7.21 -18.97 -14.63
N GLY A 253 -6.74 -19.28 -15.81
CA GLY A 253 -6.03 -18.34 -16.69
C GLY A 253 -6.53 -18.42 -18.13
N PRO A 254 -5.86 -17.70 -19.07
CA PRO A 254 -6.23 -17.68 -20.49
C PRO A 254 -6.27 -19.08 -21.15
N GLN A 255 -5.50 -20.03 -20.60
CA GLN A 255 -5.43 -21.42 -21.07
C GLN A 255 -6.36 -22.37 -20.31
N GLY A 256 -7.33 -21.84 -19.56
CA GLY A 256 -8.26 -22.62 -18.72
C GLY A 256 -7.72 -22.90 -17.30
N ALA A 257 -8.37 -23.85 -16.63
CA ALA A 257 -8.01 -24.27 -15.28
C ALA A 257 -6.70 -25.10 -15.30
N ARG A 258 -5.79 -24.76 -14.41
CA ARG A 258 -4.50 -25.44 -14.22
C ARG A 258 -4.17 -25.59 -12.75
N ARG A 259 -3.26 -26.53 -12.46
CA ARG A 259 -2.73 -26.76 -11.12
C ARG A 259 -1.21 -26.70 -11.18
N TYR A 260 -0.61 -26.02 -10.20
CA TYR A 260 0.84 -25.88 -10.05
C TYR A 260 1.27 -26.34 -8.67
N ARG A 261 2.44 -27.00 -8.58
CA ARG A 261 3.05 -27.46 -7.32
C ARG A 261 4.32 -26.68 -7.02
N ALA A 262 4.56 -26.44 -5.72
CA ALA A 262 5.80 -25.82 -5.26
C ALA A 262 6.20 -26.31 -3.86
N ARG A 263 7.49 -26.19 -3.53
CA ARG A 263 7.99 -26.45 -2.18
C ARG A 263 7.47 -25.41 -1.20
N VAL A 264 7.40 -24.14 -1.63
CA VAL A 264 6.91 -23.00 -0.85
C VAL A 264 5.87 -22.23 -1.65
N VAL A 265 4.80 -21.80 -0.99
CA VAL A 265 3.78 -20.91 -1.54
C VAL A 265 3.75 -19.62 -0.74
N VAL A 266 3.84 -18.49 -1.44
CA VAL A 266 3.76 -17.15 -0.85
C VAL A 266 2.54 -16.43 -1.40
N VAL A 267 1.64 -16.01 -0.53
CA VAL A 267 0.48 -15.20 -0.86
C VAL A 267 0.85 -13.72 -0.71
N ALA A 268 0.63 -12.93 -1.74
CA ALA A 268 0.93 -11.50 -1.83
C ALA A 268 -0.13 -10.74 -2.64
N ALA A 269 -1.40 -11.15 -2.52
CA ALA A 269 -2.52 -10.65 -3.33
C ALA A 269 -3.17 -9.35 -2.77
N GLY A 270 -2.61 -8.78 -1.71
CA GLY A 270 -3.16 -7.64 -0.98
C GLY A 270 -4.09 -8.05 0.15
N ALA A 271 -4.22 -7.20 1.18
CA ALA A 271 -4.80 -7.57 2.47
C ALA A 271 -6.18 -8.26 2.37
N VAL A 272 -7.07 -7.76 1.53
CA VAL A 272 -8.42 -8.34 1.39
C VAL A 272 -8.38 -9.63 0.58
N ASN A 273 -7.73 -9.63 -0.58
CA ASN A 273 -7.71 -10.80 -1.47
C ASN A 273 -6.90 -11.96 -0.89
N SER A 274 -5.82 -11.70 -0.15
CA SER A 274 -5.05 -12.75 0.52
C SER A 274 -5.89 -13.46 1.58
N ALA A 275 -6.62 -12.70 2.41
CA ALA A 275 -7.55 -13.31 3.36
C ALA A 275 -8.68 -14.08 2.65
N ALA A 276 -9.26 -13.50 1.59
CA ALA A 276 -10.32 -14.15 0.82
C ALA A 276 -9.85 -15.47 0.17
N LEU A 277 -8.64 -15.49 -0.40
CA LEU A 277 -8.04 -16.70 -0.98
C LEU A 277 -7.86 -17.81 0.06
N LEU A 278 -7.31 -17.46 1.23
CA LEU A 278 -7.11 -18.43 2.30
C LEU A 278 -8.44 -18.96 2.87
N LEU A 279 -9.47 -18.10 2.99
CA LEU A 279 -10.82 -18.49 3.37
C LEU A 279 -11.47 -19.40 2.31
N ALA A 280 -11.33 -19.08 1.01
CA ALA A 280 -11.85 -19.88 -0.09
C ALA A 280 -11.19 -21.27 -0.19
N SER A 281 -10.01 -21.43 0.42
CA SER A 281 -9.23 -22.67 0.42
C SER A 281 -9.64 -23.62 1.55
N ALA A 282 -10.80 -23.42 2.19
CA ALA A 282 -11.34 -24.31 3.21
C ALA A 282 -11.46 -25.76 2.71
N ASN A 283 -11.17 -26.71 3.60
CA ASN A 283 -11.26 -28.15 3.36
C ASN A 283 -11.56 -28.91 4.67
N THR A 284 -11.60 -30.22 4.64
CA THR A 284 -11.95 -31.05 5.81
C THR A 284 -10.98 -30.88 6.99
N ARG A 285 -9.70 -30.60 6.74
CA ARG A 285 -8.69 -30.34 7.78
C ARG A 285 -8.72 -28.89 8.27
N HIS A 286 -9.08 -27.98 7.40
CA HIS A 286 -9.14 -26.53 7.64
C HIS A 286 -10.55 -26.01 7.32
N PRO A 287 -11.60 -26.38 8.09
CA PRO A 287 -12.99 -26.07 7.74
C PRO A 287 -13.35 -24.58 7.75
N ARG A 288 -12.53 -23.74 8.40
CA ARG A 288 -12.71 -22.28 8.46
C ARG A 288 -11.79 -21.49 7.51
N GLY A 289 -11.09 -22.18 6.59
CA GLY A 289 -10.05 -21.62 5.72
C GLY A 289 -8.65 -22.00 6.18
N LEU A 290 -7.66 -21.91 5.28
CA LEU A 290 -6.27 -22.20 5.61
C LEU A 290 -5.70 -21.15 6.58
N ALA A 291 -4.83 -21.59 7.49
CA ALA A 291 -4.23 -20.75 8.54
C ALA A 291 -5.27 -20.03 9.42
N ASN A 292 -6.43 -20.61 9.62
CA ASN A 292 -7.55 -20.01 10.36
C ASN A 292 -8.10 -20.88 11.51
N GLY A 293 -7.28 -21.75 12.07
CA GLY A 293 -7.64 -22.54 13.25
C GLY A 293 -7.96 -21.68 14.46
N SER A 294 -7.30 -20.54 14.59
CA SER A 294 -7.53 -19.54 15.65
C SER A 294 -8.67 -18.55 15.38
N ASP A 295 -9.32 -18.60 14.19
CA ASP A 295 -10.32 -17.61 13.73
C ASP A 295 -9.79 -16.17 13.67
N GLN A 296 -8.47 -15.98 13.46
CA GLN A 296 -7.84 -14.66 13.31
C GLN A 296 -7.78 -14.19 11.86
N LEU A 297 -7.85 -15.10 10.89
CA LEU A 297 -7.80 -14.75 9.47
C LEU A 297 -9.00 -13.88 9.06
N GLY A 298 -8.73 -12.84 8.31
CA GLY A 298 -9.71 -11.87 7.85
C GLY A 298 -10.09 -10.82 8.89
N ARG A 299 -9.85 -11.05 10.20
CA ARG A 299 -10.13 -10.08 11.28
C ARG A 299 -9.13 -8.94 11.30
N ASN A 300 -9.46 -7.91 12.08
CA ASN A 300 -8.59 -6.75 12.32
C ASN A 300 -8.24 -5.97 11.04
N TYR A 301 -9.12 -6.00 10.05
CA TYR A 301 -8.98 -5.14 8.89
C TYR A 301 -8.90 -3.68 9.32
N MET A 302 -7.91 -2.97 8.82
CA MET A 302 -7.73 -1.53 9.01
C MET A 302 -7.54 -0.86 7.66
N CYS A 303 -8.05 0.36 7.55
CA CYS A 303 -7.66 1.26 6.48
C CYS A 303 -7.52 2.69 7.02
N HIS A 304 -6.67 3.50 6.39
CA HIS A 304 -6.46 4.87 6.84
C HIS A 304 -7.76 5.69 6.83
N LEU A 305 -7.94 6.51 7.88
CA LEU A 305 -8.90 7.60 7.81
C LEU A 305 -8.28 8.72 6.99
N ASN A 306 -8.80 8.92 5.79
CA ASN A 306 -8.26 9.91 4.85
C ASN A 306 -9.27 11.01 4.56
N SER A 307 -8.77 12.25 4.41
CA SER A 307 -9.52 13.36 3.85
C SER A 307 -8.70 14.11 2.81
N ALA A 308 -9.29 14.34 1.64
CA ALA A 308 -8.79 15.33 0.71
C ALA A 308 -9.17 16.72 1.22
N CYS A 309 -8.26 17.68 1.08
CA CYS A 309 -8.47 19.07 1.48
C CYS A 309 -7.98 19.99 0.37
N ILE A 310 -8.87 20.87 -0.10
CA ILE A 310 -8.60 21.85 -1.16
C ILE A 310 -8.72 23.25 -0.54
N ALA A 311 -7.62 23.99 -0.48
CA ALA A 311 -7.57 25.35 0.02
C ALA A 311 -7.47 26.33 -1.15
N ILE A 312 -8.37 27.29 -1.26
CA ILE A 312 -8.44 28.24 -2.37
C ILE A 312 -8.23 29.68 -1.87
N ASP A 313 -7.26 30.37 -2.47
CA ASP A 313 -7.16 31.84 -2.36
C ASP A 313 -7.58 32.48 -3.70
N PRO A 314 -8.73 33.16 -3.76
CA PRO A 314 -9.21 33.80 -4.97
C PRO A 314 -8.28 34.84 -5.59
N ARG A 315 -7.36 35.38 -4.80
CA ARG A 315 -6.45 36.47 -5.19
C ARG A 315 -5.12 36.00 -5.75
N ARG A 316 -4.76 34.72 -5.47
CA ARG A 316 -3.44 34.17 -5.82
C ARG A 316 -3.60 32.92 -6.67
N ARG A 317 -3.02 32.92 -7.86
CA ARG A 317 -2.92 31.72 -8.67
C ARG A 317 -1.80 30.82 -8.16
N ASN A 318 -2.04 29.53 -8.18
CA ASN A 318 -1.02 28.51 -7.94
C ASN A 318 -0.57 27.91 -9.28
N PRO A 319 0.57 28.34 -9.84
CA PRO A 319 1.07 27.89 -11.13
C PRO A 319 1.83 26.56 -11.03
N THR A 320 1.93 25.96 -9.84
CA THR A 320 2.67 24.71 -9.60
C THR A 320 2.14 23.58 -10.46
N VAL A 321 3.04 22.85 -11.10
CA VAL A 321 2.74 21.64 -11.85
C VAL A 321 2.90 20.41 -10.97
N PHE A 322 4.08 20.23 -10.39
CA PHE A 322 4.38 19.09 -9.51
C PHE A 322 4.33 19.54 -8.04
N GLN A 323 3.12 19.54 -7.47
CA GLN A 323 2.84 20.10 -6.15
C GLN A 323 3.26 19.19 -4.99
N LYS A 324 3.24 17.87 -5.15
CA LYS A 324 3.37 16.86 -4.09
C LYS A 324 4.81 16.77 -3.55
N THR A 325 5.26 17.77 -2.82
CA THR A 325 6.65 17.84 -2.33
C THR A 325 6.78 18.20 -0.85
N ILE A 326 5.70 18.55 -0.14
CA ILE A 326 5.71 18.87 1.30
C ILE A 326 4.92 17.85 2.09
N ALA A 327 5.42 17.49 3.27
CA ALA A 327 4.69 16.80 4.32
C ALA A 327 4.88 17.47 5.68
N ILE A 328 4.02 17.15 6.65
CA ILE A 328 3.98 17.70 8.01
C ILE A 328 3.59 16.60 8.97
N ASN A 329 4.41 16.43 10.01
CA ASN A 329 4.20 15.43 11.07
C ASN A 329 4.13 16.05 12.48
N ASP A 330 3.97 17.37 12.59
CA ASP A 330 3.83 18.05 13.89
C ASP A 330 2.72 17.47 14.76
N PHE A 331 1.71 16.83 14.14
CA PHE A 331 0.56 16.22 14.82
C PHE A 331 0.61 14.69 14.84
N TYR A 332 1.77 14.11 14.46
CA TYR A 332 1.90 12.66 14.33
C TYR A 332 1.88 11.94 15.68
N ASN A 333 2.64 12.46 16.64
CA ASN A 333 2.81 11.85 17.96
C ASN A 333 1.84 12.41 18.99
N ASP A 334 1.44 13.65 18.85
CA ASP A 334 0.66 14.41 19.82
C ASP A 334 -0.29 15.37 19.10
N GLY A 335 -1.50 15.51 19.62
CA GLY A 335 -2.48 16.48 19.14
C GLY A 335 -2.10 17.94 19.44
N GLY A 336 -1.02 18.18 20.20
CA GLY A 336 -0.51 19.51 20.53
C GLY A 336 -1.47 20.31 21.41
N SER A 337 -2.32 19.66 22.23
CA SER A 337 -3.17 20.36 23.19
C SER A 337 -3.50 19.47 24.38
N ALA A 338 -3.52 20.05 25.59
CA ALA A 338 -3.74 19.32 26.84
C ALA A 338 -5.13 18.63 26.92
N ASP A 339 -6.12 19.18 26.24
CA ASP A 339 -7.47 18.63 26.18
C ASP A 339 -7.61 17.42 25.23
N PHE A 340 -6.59 17.15 24.40
CA PHE A 340 -6.57 16.02 23.47
C PHE A 340 -5.14 15.49 23.25
N PRO A 341 -4.57 14.76 24.22
CA PRO A 341 -3.18 14.29 24.20
C PRO A 341 -3.05 12.99 23.38
N TYR A 342 -3.65 12.93 22.20
CA TYR A 342 -3.63 11.75 21.35
C TYR A 342 -3.04 12.07 19.97
N PRO A 343 -2.41 11.09 19.30
CA PRO A 343 -1.97 11.23 17.93
C PRO A 343 -3.11 11.69 17.00
N LEU A 344 -2.83 12.61 16.09
CA LEU A 344 -3.79 13.02 15.07
C LEU A 344 -3.45 12.41 13.71
N GLY A 345 -2.18 12.43 13.30
CA GLY A 345 -1.75 11.80 12.06
C GLY A 345 -0.81 12.63 11.20
N HIS A 346 -0.79 12.31 9.92
CA HIS A 346 0.11 12.80 8.88
C HIS A 346 -0.62 13.71 7.90
N ILE A 347 0.06 14.73 7.40
CA ILE A 347 -0.42 15.66 6.37
C ILE A 347 0.61 15.72 5.25
N GLN A 348 0.17 15.59 4.01
CA GLN A 348 1.04 15.76 2.83
C GLN A 348 0.33 16.52 1.72
N ASN A 349 1.08 17.18 0.84
CA ASN A 349 0.49 17.67 -0.40
C ASN A 349 -0.04 16.51 -1.24
N LEU A 350 -1.19 16.72 -1.88
CA LEU A 350 -1.64 15.93 -3.02
C LEU A 350 -0.91 16.39 -4.30
N GLY A 351 -0.95 15.58 -5.34
CA GLY A 351 -0.76 16.05 -6.70
C GLY A 351 -1.75 17.17 -7.03
N LYS A 352 -1.38 18.04 -7.96
CA LYS A 352 -2.21 19.19 -8.33
C LYS A 352 -3.60 18.73 -8.81
N VAL A 353 -4.64 19.21 -8.13
CA VAL A 353 -6.02 18.97 -8.57
C VAL A 353 -6.27 19.74 -9.86
N THR A 354 -6.67 19.02 -10.91
CA THR A 354 -6.98 19.59 -12.22
C THR A 354 -8.49 19.83 -12.39
N PRO A 355 -8.91 20.69 -13.34
CA PRO A 355 -10.34 20.85 -13.62
C PRO A 355 -11.05 19.54 -13.95
N ALA A 356 -10.38 18.65 -14.66
CA ALA A 356 -10.90 17.33 -15.02
C ALA A 356 -11.11 16.44 -13.79
N ILE A 357 -10.20 16.45 -12.81
CA ILE A 357 -10.37 15.73 -11.54
C ILE A 357 -11.58 16.29 -10.78
N LEU A 358 -11.71 17.62 -10.67
CA LEU A 358 -12.87 18.24 -10.01
C LEU A 358 -14.19 17.87 -10.68
N LYS A 359 -14.23 17.85 -12.01
CA LYS A 359 -15.40 17.43 -12.78
C LYS A 359 -15.72 15.95 -12.59
N ALA A 360 -14.71 15.08 -12.57
CA ALA A 360 -14.89 13.65 -12.30
C ALA A 360 -15.51 13.41 -10.92
N GLN A 361 -15.09 14.18 -9.91
CA GLN A 361 -15.63 14.10 -8.54
C GLN A 361 -16.96 14.85 -8.34
N ARG A 362 -17.23 15.87 -9.14
CA ARG A 362 -18.43 16.71 -9.07
C ARG A 362 -18.93 17.04 -10.49
N PRO A 363 -19.62 16.12 -11.16
CA PRO A 363 -20.02 16.26 -12.57
C PRO A 363 -20.85 17.52 -12.86
N ILE A 364 -21.65 17.99 -11.90
CA ILE A 364 -22.50 19.20 -12.03
C ILE A 364 -21.70 20.51 -11.92
N LEU A 365 -20.43 20.49 -11.45
CA LEU A 365 -19.61 21.69 -11.30
C LEU A 365 -19.35 22.30 -12.70
N PRO A 366 -19.70 23.60 -12.98
CA PRO A 366 -19.42 24.23 -14.26
C PRO A 366 -17.91 24.24 -14.57
N TRP A 367 -17.55 23.98 -15.84
CA TRP A 367 -16.12 23.92 -16.23
C TRP A 367 -15.33 25.18 -15.90
N PRO A 368 -15.83 26.44 -16.14
CA PRO A 368 -15.09 27.63 -15.77
C PRO A 368 -14.81 27.73 -14.27
N LEU A 369 -15.76 27.28 -13.43
CA LEU A 369 -15.58 27.27 -11.98
C LEU A 369 -14.58 26.19 -11.54
N ALA A 370 -14.61 25.00 -12.16
CA ALA A 370 -13.63 23.95 -11.93
C ALA A 370 -12.21 24.43 -12.32
N GLN A 371 -12.08 25.10 -13.45
CA GLN A 371 -10.83 25.67 -13.93
C GLN A 371 -10.29 26.75 -12.99
N TRP A 372 -11.16 27.68 -12.60
CA TRP A 372 -10.80 28.73 -11.63
C TRP A 372 -10.36 28.11 -10.30
N ALA A 373 -11.15 27.19 -9.73
CA ALA A 373 -10.83 26.52 -8.47
C ALA A 373 -9.48 25.80 -8.54
N ALA A 374 -9.22 25.02 -9.58
CA ALA A 374 -7.97 24.31 -9.79
C ALA A 374 -6.76 25.26 -9.92
N GLN A 375 -6.92 26.42 -10.57
CA GLN A 375 -5.85 27.41 -10.73
C GLN A 375 -5.49 28.15 -9.42
N HIS A 376 -6.40 28.17 -8.44
CA HIS A 376 -6.23 28.90 -7.18
C HIS A 376 -6.10 27.98 -5.97
N SER A 377 -6.11 26.64 -6.17
CA SER A 377 -6.07 25.68 -5.09
C SER A 377 -4.65 25.29 -4.66
N LEU A 378 -4.54 24.96 -3.39
CA LEU A 378 -3.45 24.21 -2.77
C LEU A 378 -4.06 22.95 -2.14
N ASP A 379 -3.56 21.78 -2.54
CA ASP A 379 -4.26 20.51 -2.34
C ASP A 379 -3.50 19.64 -1.36
N TRP A 380 -4.22 19.03 -0.38
CA TRP A 380 -3.66 18.27 0.72
C TRP A 380 -4.37 16.95 0.94
N TRP A 381 -3.62 16.00 1.49
CA TRP A 381 -4.11 14.71 1.96
C TRP A 381 -3.81 14.55 3.44
N LEU A 382 -4.84 14.33 4.22
CA LEU A 382 -4.77 14.17 5.66
C LEU A 382 -5.04 12.71 6.00
N THR A 383 -4.18 12.12 6.82
CA THR A 383 -4.22 10.70 7.16
C THR A 383 -4.16 10.52 8.68
N THR A 384 -5.09 9.76 9.24
CA THR A 384 -5.09 9.34 10.64
C THR A 384 -5.04 7.82 10.70
N GLU A 385 -4.36 7.28 11.71
CA GLU A 385 -4.28 5.85 11.98
C GLU A 385 -5.63 5.29 12.41
N ASP A 386 -6.01 4.14 11.83
CA ASP A 386 -7.11 3.30 12.28
C ASP A 386 -6.60 2.21 13.23
N LEU A 387 -7.43 1.73 14.16
CA LEU A 387 -7.06 0.69 15.12
C LEU A 387 -7.63 -0.67 14.73
N PRO A 388 -6.93 -1.77 15.05
CA PRO A 388 -7.44 -3.11 14.80
C PRO A 388 -8.66 -3.40 15.65
N ARG A 389 -9.72 -3.89 15.01
CA ARG A 389 -10.94 -4.39 15.67
C ARG A 389 -11.26 -5.78 15.13
N PRO A 390 -11.49 -6.79 15.98
CA PRO A 390 -11.81 -8.15 15.52
C PRO A 390 -13.06 -8.22 14.64
N ASP A 391 -14.00 -7.30 14.81
CA ASP A 391 -15.25 -7.21 14.03
C ASP A 391 -15.06 -6.56 12.66
N ASN A 392 -13.98 -5.79 12.44
CA ASN A 392 -13.57 -5.34 11.12
C ASN A 392 -12.98 -6.54 10.38
N ARG A 393 -13.76 -7.11 9.46
CA ARG A 393 -13.48 -8.45 8.97
C ARG A 393 -13.77 -8.62 7.49
N VAL A 394 -12.85 -9.32 6.82
CA VAL A 394 -13.06 -9.95 5.51
C VAL A 394 -13.69 -11.34 5.74
N SER A 395 -14.76 -11.63 5.04
CA SER A 395 -15.40 -12.94 4.98
C SER A 395 -15.89 -13.23 3.57
N LEU A 396 -16.32 -14.46 3.32
CA LEU A 396 -16.94 -14.83 2.05
C LEU A 396 -18.42 -15.11 2.27
N ASP A 397 -19.26 -14.67 1.35
CA ASP A 397 -20.65 -15.05 1.25
C ASP A 397 -20.77 -16.47 0.64
N ALA A 398 -21.96 -17.07 0.68
CA ALA A 398 -22.19 -18.41 0.16
C ALA A 398 -21.89 -18.55 -1.36
N ASP A 399 -21.97 -17.46 -2.11
CA ASP A 399 -21.61 -17.40 -3.54
C ASP A 399 -20.09 -17.18 -3.77
N GLY A 400 -19.29 -17.12 -2.70
CA GLY A 400 -17.84 -16.87 -2.76
C GLY A 400 -17.47 -15.39 -2.90
N SER A 401 -18.45 -14.48 -2.95
CA SER A 401 -18.17 -13.04 -3.01
C SER A 401 -17.58 -12.50 -1.71
N ILE A 402 -16.70 -11.49 -1.83
CA ILE A 402 -16.04 -10.87 -0.68
C ILE A 402 -17.03 -9.96 0.06
N ARG A 403 -17.14 -10.17 1.37
CA ARG A 403 -17.83 -9.27 2.30
C ARG A 403 -16.81 -8.61 3.21
N LEU A 404 -16.78 -7.28 3.22
CA LEU A 404 -15.93 -6.47 4.08
C LEU A 404 -16.78 -5.74 5.12
N ARG A 405 -16.83 -6.27 6.36
CA ARG A 405 -17.38 -5.53 7.49
C ARG A 405 -16.32 -4.57 8.00
N TYR A 406 -16.65 -3.29 8.04
CA TYR A 406 -15.74 -2.24 8.50
C TYR A 406 -16.47 -1.13 9.24
N ALA A 407 -15.95 -0.77 10.41
CA ALA A 407 -16.33 0.40 11.17
C ALA A 407 -15.05 1.11 11.62
N PRO A 408 -14.80 2.34 11.17
CA PRO A 408 -13.58 3.09 11.47
C PRO A 408 -13.48 3.41 12.98
N THR A 409 -12.24 3.53 13.45
CA THR A 409 -11.90 4.06 14.78
C THR A 409 -11.22 5.43 14.64
N ASN A 410 -10.84 6.07 15.74
CA ASN A 410 -10.12 7.36 15.77
C ASN A 410 -10.77 8.50 14.96
N GLU A 411 -12.07 8.42 14.73
CA GLU A 411 -12.82 9.46 14.01
C GLU A 411 -12.72 10.84 14.69
N ALA A 412 -12.65 10.88 16.03
CA ALA A 412 -12.48 12.12 16.78
C ALA A 412 -11.12 12.76 16.53
N ALA A 413 -10.04 11.95 16.48
CA ALA A 413 -8.70 12.40 16.15
C ALA A 413 -8.64 12.93 14.71
N HIS A 414 -9.27 12.22 13.77
CA HIS A 414 -9.32 12.64 12.37
C HIS A 414 -10.07 13.96 12.18
N ARG A 415 -11.24 14.12 12.81
CA ARG A 415 -11.97 15.39 12.78
C ARG A 415 -11.14 16.54 13.35
N ARG A 416 -10.37 16.28 14.41
CA ARG A 416 -9.49 17.29 15.02
C ARG A 416 -8.33 17.66 14.09
N LEU A 417 -7.69 16.66 13.44
CA LEU A 417 -6.65 16.91 12.42
C LEU A 417 -7.19 17.81 11.29
N VAL A 418 -8.35 17.46 10.74
CA VAL A 418 -8.99 18.22 9.68
C VAL A 418 -9.32 19.64 10.13
N GLY A 419 -9.92 19.80 11.32
CA GLY A 419 -10.27 21.10 11.88
C GLY A 419 -9.04 22.01 12.08
N ARG A 420 -7.97 21.43 12.65
CA ARG A 420 -6.71 22.13 12.90
C ARG A 420 -6.04 22.55 11.60
N TRP A 421 -5.97 21.67 10.62
CA TRP A 421 -5.41 21.97 9.31
C TRP A 421 -6.20 23.07 8.58
N LYS A 422 -7.53 23.05 8.65
CA LYS A 422 -8.37 24.14 8.12
C LYS A 422 -8.06 25.48 8.76
N SER A 423 -7.84 25.53 10.08
CA SER A 423 -7.47 26.74 10.79
C SER A 423 -6.11 27.28 10.33
N ILE A 424 -5.11 26.41 10.20
CA ILE A 424 -3.77 26.77 9.70
C ILE A 424 -3.86 27.33 8.27
N LEU A 425 -4.58 26.66 7.38
CA LEU A 425 -4.74 27.13 5.99
C LEU A 425 -5.41 28.51 5.91
N LYS A 426 -6.38 28.80 6.80
CA LYS A 426 -6.97 30.14 6.90
C LYS A 426 -5.96 31.18 7.38
N GLN A 427 -5.09 30.85 8.33
CA GLN A 427 -4.00 31.73 8.78
C GLN A 427 -2.98 31.98 7.65
N LEU A 428 -2.75 31.02 6.77
CA LEU A 428 -1.93 31.17 5.56
C LEU A 428 -2.61 32.01 4.46
N GLY A 429 -3.84 32.49 4.69
CA GLY A 429 -4.58 33.35 3.79
C GLY A 429 -5.42 32.64 2.74
N TYR A 430 -5.79 31.37 2.97
CA TYR A 430 -6.75 30.64 2.16
C TYR A 430 -8.16 30.73 2.78
N PRO A 431 -9.02 31.66 2.34
CA PRO A 431 -10.32 31.87 2.96
C PRO A 431 -11.31 30.73 2.72
N LEU A 432 -11.14 30.02 1.60
CA LEU A 432 -12.05 28.92 1.19
C LEU A 432 -11.32 27.60 1.35
N VAL A 433 -11.76 26.77 2.31
CA VAL A 433 -11.16 25.45 2.59
C VAL A 433 -12.25 24.38 2.57
N PHE A 434 -12.19 23.51 1.56
CA PHE A 434 -13.09 22.40 1.37
C PHE A 434 -12.42 21.10 1.76
N THR A 435 -13.16 20.20 2.39
CA THR A 435 -12.65 18.88 2.77
C THR A 435 -13.65 17.80 2.40
N GLN A 436 -13.15 16.65 1.95
CA GLN A 436 -13.96 15.48 1.65
C GLN A 436 -13.36 14.26 2.36
N ARG A 437 -14.14 13.62 3.24
CA ARG A 437 -13.80 12.34 3.85
C ARG A 437 -13.90 11.25 2.80
N MET A 438 -12.88 10.39 2.75
CA MET A 438 -12.83 9.25 1.82
C MET A 438 -13.47 8.02 2.48
N GLY A 439 -14.37 7.34 1.77
CA GLY A 439 -14.95 6.06 2.18
C GLY A 439 -14.08 4.85 1.82
N ILE A 440 -14.51 3.66 2.19
CA ILE A 440 -13.79 2.40 1.92
C ILE A 440 -13.63 2.12 0.42
N GLU A 441 -14.52 2.66 -0.40
CA GLU A 441 -14.48 2.58 -1.87
C GLU A 441 -13.36 3.42 -2.48
N ALA A 442 -12.72 4.32 -1.70
CA ALA A 442 -11.71 5.25 -2.18
C ALA A 442 -10.36 5.14 -1.47
N VAL A 443 -10.20 4.17 -0.55
CA VAL A 443 -8.96 4.02 0.24
C VAL A 443 -8.27 2.71 -0.09
N ALA A 444 -7.06 2.80 -0.68
CA ALA A 444 -6.23 1.65 -1.06
C ALA A 444 -5.26 1.17 0.04
N HIS A 445 -5.12 1.90 1.14
CA HIS A 445 -4.26 1.53 2.27
C HIS A 445 -5.00 0.55 3.19
N GLN A 446 -4.94 -0.73 2.87
CA GLN A 446 -5.66 -1.82 3.53
C GLN A 446 -4.66 -2.78 4.16
N VAL A 447 -4.81 -3.10 5.46
CA VAL A 447 -3.85 -3.93 6.21
C VAL A 447 -4.54 -4.82 7.25
N GLY A 448 -3.81 -5.75 7.88
CA GLY A 448 -4.12 -6.36 9.17
C GLY A 448 -4.90 -7.67 9.13
N THR A 449 -5.30 -8.17 7.98
CA THR A 449 -6.19 -9.33 7.82
C THR A 449 -5.55 -10.69 8.06
N ALA A 450 -4.21 -10.77 8.15
CA ALA A 450 -3.46 -11.98 8.49
C ALA A 450 -2.24 -11.59 9.34
N ARG A 451 -2.48 -11.00 10.52
CA ARG A 451 -1.42 -10.41 11.36
C ARG A 451 -0.36 -11.44 11.75
N PHE A 452 0.89 -10.99 11.78
CA PHE A 452 2.00 -11.78 12.34
C PHE A 452 2.12 -11.55 13.85
N GLY A 453 2.74 -12.51 14.54
CA GLY A 453 2.91 -12.48 15.99
C GLY A 453 3.61 -13.73 16.50
N THR A 454 3.84 -13.79 17.80
CA THR A 454 4.47 -14.93 18.47
C THR A 454 3.46 -15.96 18.98
N ASP A 455 2.21 -15.56 19.17
CA ASP A 455 1.15 -16.40 19.71
C ASP A 455 0.17 -16.85 18.60
N PRO A 456 0.09 -18.15 18.27
CA PRO A 456 -0.81 -18.67 17.25
C PRO A 456 -2.30 -18.52 17.57
N HIS A 457 -2.67 -18.27 18.84
CA HIS A 457 -4.07 -17.99 19.22
C HIS A 457 -4.50 -16.56 18.85
N HIS A 458 -3.55 -15.64 18.70
CA HIS A 458 -3.79 -14.22 18.47
C HIS A 458 -3.22 -13.70 17.13
N SER A 459 -2.53 -14.55 16.37
CA SER A 459 -1.95 -14.22 15.07
C SER A 459 -2.13 -15.36 14.06
N VAL A 460 -2.16 -15.02 12.78
CA VAL A 460 -2.24 -15.97 11.66
C VAL A 460 -0.84 -16.45 11.28
N LEU A 461 0.13 -15.55 11.35
CA LEU A 461 1.51 -15.74 10.90
C LEU A 461 2.47 -15.64 12.08
N ASP A 462 3.57 -16.37 11.99
CA ASP A 462 4.73 -16.20 12.88
C ASP A 462 5.50 -14.91 12.53
N VAL A 463 6.57 -14.64 13.29
CA VAL A 463 7.40 -13.44 13.11
C VAL A 463 8.06 -13.35 11.72
N ASN A 464 8.20 -14.46 11.01
CA ASN A 464 8.76 -14.53 9.65
C ASN A 464 7.67 -14.49 8.56
N CYS A 465 6.44 -14.16 8.92
CA CYS A 465 5.28 -14.18 8.03
C CYS A 465 4.94 -15.57 7.45
N LYS A 466 5.38 -16.66 8.10
CA LYS A 466 4.95 -18.03 7.81
C LYS A 466 3.65 -18.32 8.58
N ALA A 467 2.69 -18.98 7.94
CA ALA A 467 1.49 -19.44 8.64
C ALA A 467 1.87 -20.36 9.82
N HIS A 468 1.25 -20.15 11.01
CA HIS A 468 1.51 -21.01 12.17
C HIS A 468 1.15 -22.47 11.91
N GLU A 469 0.06 -22.70 11.16
CA GLU A 469 -0.52 -24.03 10.93
C GLU A 469 0.03 -24.76 9.70
N LEU A 470 0.80 -24.08 8.84
CA LEU A 470 1.26 -24.62 7.57
C LEU A 470 2.76 -24.39 7.38
N ASP A 471 3.50 -25.46 7.11
CA ASP A 471 4.95 -25.44 7.09
C ASP A 471 5.57 -24.64 5.94
N ASN A 472 4.84 -24.50 4.82
CA ASN A 472 5.34 -23.94 3.58
C ASN A 472 4.50 -22.79 3.03
N LEU A 473 3.59 -22.21 3.83
CA LEU A 473 2.75 -21.08 3.43
C LEU A 473 3.23 -19.78 4.09
N TYR A 474 3.44 -18.75 3.29
CA TYR A 474 3.81 -17.40 3.72
C TYR A 474 2.82 -16.36 3.21
N VAL A 475 2.72 -15.22 3.89
CA VAL A 475 1.97 -14.04 3.42
C VAL A 475 2.83 -12.80 3.54
N VAL A 476 3.08 -12.07 2.44
CA VAL A 476 4.05 -10.95 2.41
C VAL A 476 3.49 -9.63 1.90
N ASP A 477 2.18 -9.49 1.81
CA ASP A 477 1.52 -8.20 1.55
C ASP A 477 1.14 -7.48 2.86
N ALA A 478 0.33 -6.43 2.76
CA ALA A 478 -0.06 -5.62 3.92
C ALA A 478 -0.87 -6.35 4.99
N SER A 479 -1.37 -7.56 4.74
CA SER A 479 -2.16 -8.32 5.72
C SER A 479 -1.39 -8.65 7.00
N PHE A 480 -0.05 -8.73 6.95
CA PHE A 480 0.77 -9.08 8.11
C PHE A 480 0.77 -8.03 9.22
N MET A 481 0.45 -6.78 8.94
CA MET A 481 0.64 -5.64 9.84
C MET A 481 -0.31 -5.67 11.05
N PRO A 482 0.17 -5.63 12.30
CA PRO A 482 -0.68 -5.52 13.50
C PRO A 482 -1.36 -4.17 13.66
N SER A 483 -0.74 -3.09 13.17
CA SER A 483 -1.26 -1.71 13.14
C SER A 483 -0.93 -1.07 11.81
N ILE A 484 -1.61 0.04 11.45
CA ILE A 484 -1.43 0.66 10.14
C ILE A 484 -0.49 1.87 10.18
N ALA A 485 -0.29 2.52 11.36
CA ALA A 485 0.34 3.83 11.53
C ALA A 485 -0.41 4.94 10.76
N ALA A 486 0.11 6.17 10.71
CA ALA A 486 -0.53 7.23 9.94
C ALA A 486 0.21 7.55 8.62
N VAL A 487 1.29 6.84 8.29
CA VAL A 487 2.07 7.02 7.06
C VAL A 487 1.78 5.94 6.01
N ASN A 488 2.11 6.22 4.77
CA ASN A 488 1.88 5.32 3.64
C ASN A 488 2.52 3.93 3.87
N PRO A 489 1.78 2.80 3.70
CA PRO A 489 2.27 1.48 4.12
C PRO A 489 3.20 0.80 3.12
N SER A 490 3.29 1.28 1.87
CA SER A 490 3.96 0.56 0.77
C SER A 490 5.43 0.26 1.05
N LEU A 491 6.20 1.21 1.59
CA LEU A 491 7.63 0.99 1.90
C LEU A 491 7.83 -0.08 2.97
N THR A 492 6.94 -0.14 3.98
CA THR A 492 6.98 -1.18 5.02
C THR A 492 6.67 -2.56 4.45
N ILE A 493 5.73 -2.66 3.49
CA ILE A 493 5.45 -3.92 2.78
C ILE A 493 6.69 -4.38 2.01
N MET A 494 7.35 -3.47 1.29
CA MET A 494 8.55 -3.73 0.51
C MET A 494 9.71 -4.18 1.43
N ALA A 495 9.96 -3.47 2.53
CA ALA A 495 10.99 -3.80 3.50
C ALA A 495 10.75 -5.18 4.14
N ASN A 496 9.51 -5.48 4.55
CA ASN A 496 9.18 -6.79 5.10
C ASN A 496 9.32 -7.91 4.06
N ALA A 497 8.98 -7.66 2.78
CA ALA A 497 9.19 -8.64 1.71
C ALA A 497 10.68 -8.96 1.50
N LEU A 498 11.58 -7.98 1.64
CA LEU A 498 13.03 -8.18 1.64
C LEU A 498 13.48 -9.02 2.84
N ARG A 499 12.95 -8.72 4.05
CA ARG A 499 13.24 -9.48 5.28
C ARG A 499 12.81 -10.94 5.14
N VAL A 500 11.58 -11.19 4.66
CA VAL A 500 11.09 -12.56 4.42
C VAL A 500 11.89 -13.23 3.30
N GLY A 501 12.31 -12.50 2.27
CA GLY A 501 13.20 -13.00 1.23
C GLY A 501 14.57 -13.48 1.78
N ALA A 502 15.15 -12.74 2.72
CA ALA A 502 16.39 -13.16 3.40
C ALA A 502 16.17 -14.44 4.22
N HIS A 503 15.07 -14.52 4.98
CA HIS A 503 14.67 -15.71 5.71
C HIS A 503 14.48 -16.94 4.80
N LEU A 504 13.76 -16.79 3.68
CA LEU A 504 13.54 -17.88 2.73
C LEU A 504 14.85 -18.37 2.11
N ARG A 505 15.77 -17.45 1.70
CA ARG A 505 17.09 -17.85 1.20
C ARG A 505 17.86 -18.69 2.22
N GLN A 506 17.85 -18.29 3.48
CA GLN A 506 18.49 -19.04 4.56
C GLN A 506 17.89 -20.43 4.71
N ARG A 507 16.58 -20.56 4.75
CA ARG A 507 15.88 -21.85 4.87
C ARG A 507 16.17 -22.79 3.70
N PHE A 508 16.15 -22.28 2.47
CA PHE A 508 16.51 -23.07 1.29
C PHE A 508 17.97 -23.55 1.34
N ALA A 509 18.91 -22.70 1.78
CA ALA A 509 20.32 -23.05 1.93
C ALA A 509 20.54 -24.12 3.02
N GLN A 510 19.73 -24.13 4.07
CA GLN A 510 19.77 -25.14 5.14
C GLN A 510 19.12 -26.47 4.77
N GLY A 511 18.46 -26.54 3.61
CA GLY A 511 17.83 -27.76 3.13
C GLY A 511 16.51 -28.13 3.80
N ASP A 512 15.88 -27.19 4.49
CA ASP A 512 14.61 -27.39 5.23
C ASP A 512 13.44 -27.91 4.35
N TRP A 513 13.61 -27.90 3.03
CA TRP A 513 12.60 -28.27 2.05
C TRP A 513 12.93 -29.56 1.27
N HIS A 514 13.92 -30.36 1.72
CA HIS A 514 14.36 -31.58 1.04
C HIS A 514 13.39 -32.78 1.14
N ALA A 515 12.21 -32.62 1.73
CA ALA A 515 11.15 -33.62 1.57
C ALA A 515 10.74 -33.64 0.08
N ARG A 516 11.28 -34.63 -0.65
CA ARG A 516 11.00 -34.87 -2.07
C ARG A 516 9.48 -34.86 -2.29
N ILE A 517 9.02 -34.03 -3.25
CA ILE A 517 7.75 -34.26 -3.93
C ILE A 517 7.88 -35.63 -4.59
N ARG A 518 7.30 -36.69 -4.01
CA ARG A 518 7.19 -38.02 -4.58
C ARG A 518 5.89 -38.12 -5.35
#